data_cb37d385a0b72024f1e7812969971782
#
_entry.id   cb37d385a0b72024f1e7812969971782
#
_cell.length_a   1.000
_cell.length_b   1.000
_cell.length_c   1.000
_cell.angle_alpha   90.00
_cell.angle_beta   90.00
_cell.angle_gamma   90.00
#
_symmetry.space_group_name_H-M   'P 1'
#
loop_
_entity.id
_entity.type
_entity.pdbx_description
1 polymer ?
#
loop_
_entity_poly.entity_id
_entity_poly.type
_entity_poly.pdbx_seq_one_letter_code
_entity_poly.pdbx_strand_id
1 'polypeptide(L)'
;MSYTALYRKWRPDRFEDVKGQDAIVTTLKNQILQDRVGHAYLFCGTRGTGKTTVAKIMARAVNCENPVNGSPCGKCSSCIAAADGTSMNIIEIDAASNNGVENIRDIRDDVTYTPTNGKYKVYIIDEAHMLSPGAFNALLKTLEEPPSYVIFILATTEMHRIPVTIVSRCQRYDFKRISVDTIVERLNELMADEEIEAEEKAVRYIARSADGALRDALSLLDQCNSFYYGQTLTYDKVLEVLGTVDTRVFSDLICAIIARDIKSSVKILDTVVMQGRELTQFVVDLTWYLRNLLLVKTSEEDEIEEVLDMTSENLAQLKREAEAVDQNRIMRYIRIFSNLSNDIKFATQKRILIEIAIIKLCKPQLETDTDSLTDRIRVLEEKFEQGVFVNPDSAAEGDMGQEEAVRAPLPKALPEDIKRAVARWSQITAGVSNPGQSMLRKCKLSVSEDDRLIIAVMDPMNYDYLKSDAVSGEIKEAIESVMGKTMDFDVMFSENKSEFMRKYPDLSAIKMDIVTEDQ
;
A
#
# COMPACT_ATOMS: atom_id res chain seq x y z
N MET A 1 -7.95 1.63 -43.82
CA MET A 1 -8.64 2.22 -42.65
C MET A 1 -7.62 2.32 -41.53
N SER A 2 -7.57 3.44 -40.82
CA SER A 2 -6.69 3.54 -39.65
C SER A 2 -7.19 2.63 -38.55
N TYR A 3 -6.31 1.89 -37.90
CA TYR A 3 -6.62 1.04 -36.77
C TYR A 3 -7.25 1.89 -35.63
N THR A 4 -8.36 1.39 -35.07
CA THR A 4 -9.02 2.02 -33.93
C THR A 4 -9.07 1.02 -32.78
N ALA A 5 -8.50 1.35 -31.63
CA ALA A 5 -8.46 0.48 -30.46
C ALA A 5 -9.86 0.03 -30.03
N LEU A 6 -10.01 -1.22 -29.60
CA LEU A 6 -11.28 -1.84 -29.26
C LEU A 6 -12.11 -1.03 -28.27
N TYR A 7 -11.48 -0.46 -27.22
CA TYR A 7 -12.16 0.36 -26.22
C TYR A 7 -12.75 1.67 -26.77
N ARG A 8 -12.29 2.14 -27.95
CA ARG A 8 -12.87 3.30 -28.65
C ARG A 8 -13.95 2.86 -29.62
N LYS A 9 -13.68 1.81 -30.42
CA LYS A 9 -14.62 1.27 -31.41
C LYS A 9 -15.91 0.81 -30.75
N TRP A 10 -15.81 0.13 -29.60
CA TRP A 10 -16.94 -0.46 -28.88
C TRP A 10 -17.42 0.38 -27.69
N ARG A 11 -17.17 1.68 -27.72
CA ARG A 11 -17.67 2.58 -26.69
C ARG A 11 -19.20 2.67 -26.79
N PRO A 12 -19.96 2.39 -25.70
CA PRO A 12 -21.41 2.47 -25.71
C PRO A 12 -21.95 3.81 -26.20
N ASP A 13 -22.91 3.76 -27.11
CA ASP A 13 -23.59 4.92 -27.69
C ASP A 13 -25.00 5.11 -27.17
N ARG A 14 -25.56 4.08 -26.54
CA ARG A 14 -26.91 4.05 -25.96
C ARG A 14 -26.83 3.54 -24.54
N PHE A 15 -27.87 3.83 -23.74
CA PHE A 15 -27.96 3.34 -22.37
C PHE A 15 -28.10 1.81 -22.29
N GLU A 16 -28.69 1.17 -23.30
CA GLU A 16 -28.86 -0.28 -23.40
C GLU A 16 -27.54 -1.03 -23.49
N ASP A 17 -26.49 -0.38 -24.04
CA ASP A 17 -25.17 -0.97 -24.23
C ASP A 17 -24.27 -0.83 -22.98
N VAL A 18 -24.74 -0.08 -21.98
CA VAL A 18 -23.98 0.12 -20.72
C VAL A 18 -24.20 -1.09 -19.84
N LYS A 19 -23.12 -1.80 -19.50
CA LYS A 19 -23.15 -3.01 -18.68
C LYS A 19 -22.81 -2.70 -17.21
N GLY A 20 -23.48 -3.39 -16.29
CA GLY A 20 -23.17 -3.37 -14.86
C GLY A 20 -23.54 -2.09 -14.11
N GLN A 21 -24.31 -1.17 -14.71
CA GLN A 21 -24.75 0.09 -14.10
C GLN A 21 -26.28 0.28 -14.21
N ASP A 22 -27.06 -0.80 -14.14
CA ASP A 22 -28.50 -0.83 -14.45
C ASP A 22 -29.33 0.17 -13.64
N ALA A 23 -29.04 0.30 -12.32
CA ALA A 23 -29.76 1.23 -11.45
C ALA A 23 -29.55 2.71 -11.87
N ILE A 24 -28.30 3.06 -12.24
CA ILE A 24 -27.96 4.42 -12.70
C ILE A 24 -28.64 4.69 -14.05
N VAL A 25 -28.49 3.76 -14.99
CA VAL A 25 -29.09 3.84 -16.33
C VAL A 25 -30.59 3.99 -16.25
N THR A 26 -31.26 3.16 -15.44
CA THR A 26 -32.71 3.23 -15.25
C THR A 26 -33.16 4.58 -14.69
N THR A 27 -32.42 5.09 -13.68
CA THR A 27 -32.74 6.39 -13.08
C THR A 27 -32.60 7.53 -14.08
N LEU A 28 -31.49 7.57 -14.84
CA LEU A 28 -31.27 8.61 -15.85
C LEU A 28 -32.27 8.55 -16.98
N LYS A 29 -32.62 7.35 -17.47
CA LYS A 29 -33.68 7.16 -18.49
C LYS A 29 -35.03 7.68 -18.02
N ASN A 30 -35.40 7.38 -16.77
CA ASN A 30 -36.66 7.85 -16.20
C ASN A 30 -36.71 9.38 -16.06
N GLN A 31 -35.59 10.01 -15.68
CA GLN A 31 -35.50 11.48 -15.62
C GLN A 31 -35.69 12.11 -16.99
N ILE A 32 -35.10 11.54 -18.03
CA ILE A 32 -35.22 12.03 -19.40
C ILE A 32 -36.65 11.86 -19.91
N LEU A 33 -37.27 10.69 -19.68
CA LEU A 33 -38.63 10.39 -20.12
C LEU A 33 -39.69 11.26 -19.42
N GLN A 34 -39.45 11.64 -18.18
CA GLN A 34 -40.35 12.48 -17.38
C GLN A 34 -40.06 13.99 -17.51
N ASP A 35 -39.07 14.38 -18.34
CA ASP A 35 -38.58 15.75 -18.48
C ASP A 35 -38.18 16.39 -17.13
N ARG A 36 -37.63 15.56 -16.21
CA ARG A 36 -37.14 15.94 -14.87
C ARG A 36 -35.64 15.86 -14.76
N VAL A 37 -34.95 16.44 -15.73
CA VAL A 37 -33.49 16.46 -15.77
C VAL A 37 -32.98 17.51 -14.78
N GLY A 38 -32.07 17.11 -13.90
CA GLY A 38 -31.42 18.01 -12.95
C GLY A 38 -30.38 18.89 -13.65
N HIS A 39 -29.99 19.97 -12.99
CA HIS A 39 -28.99 20.90 -13.51
C HIS A 39 -27.55 20.45 -13.25
N ALA A 40 -27.27 19.59 -12.26
CA ALA A 40 -25.93 19.14 -11.93
C ALA A 40 -25.88 17.69 -11.45
N TYR A 41 -24.96 16.94 -12.03
CA TYR A 41 -24.71 15.53 -11.75
C TYR A 41 -23.28 15.31 -11.32
N LEU A 42 -23.06 14.40 -10.37
CA LEU A 42 -21.73 14.00 -9.91
C LEU A 42 -21.59 12.48 -10.05
N PHE A 43 -20.81 12.03 -11.02
CA PHE A 43 -20.56 10.61 -11.30
C PHE A 43 -19.25 10.19 -10.61
N CYS A 44 -19.36 9.36 -9.59
CA CYS A 44 -18.25 8.88 -8.78
C CYS A 44 -17.98 7.39 -9.04
N GLY A 45 -16.74 6.96 -8.97
CA GLY A 45 -16.38 5.54 -9.09
C GLY A 45 -14.99 5.35 -9.68
N THR A 46 -14.48 4.11 -9.64
CA THR A 46 -13.15 3.78 -10.15
C THR A 46 -13.03 4.07 -11.65
N ARG A 47 -11.77 4.17 -12.13
CA ARG A 47 -11.50 4.37 -13.56
C ARG A 47 -12.09 3.22 -14.38
N GLY A 48 -12.53 3.49 -15.60
CA GLY A 48 -12.98 2.45 -16.55
C GLY A 48 -14.38 1.89 -16.31
N THR A 49 -15.14 2.37 -15.31
CA THR A 49 -16.51 1.92 -14.98
C THR A 49 -17.64 2.54 -15.82
N GLY A 50 -17.30 3.44 -16.77
CA GLY A 50 -18.28 3.99 -17.72
C GLY A 50 -18.79 5.40 -17.40
N LYS A 51 -18.27 6.11 -16.39
CA LYS A 51 -18.70 7.48 -15.99
C LYS A 51 -18.80 8.44 -17.15
N THR A 52 -17.69 8.68 -17.86
CA THR A 52 -17.64 9.60 -19.01
C THR A 52 -18.49 9.13 -20.17
N THR A 53 -18.61 7.81 -20.35
CA THR A 53 -19.48 7.22 -21.39
C THR A 53 -20.94 7.51 -21.12
N VAL A 54 -21.42 7.25 -19.89
CA VAL A 54 -22.79 7.54 -19.48
C VAL A 54 -23.08 9.05 -19.53
N ALA A 55 -22.09 9.90 -19.14
CA ALA A 55 -22.19 11.35 -19.27
C ALA A 55 -22.43 11.77 -20.73
N LYS A 56 -21.67 11.22 -21.66
CA LYS A 56 -21.84 11.49 -23.11
C LYS A 56 -23.18 10.99 -23.65
N ILE A 57 -23.63 9.79 -23.26
CA ILE A 57 -24.94 9.26 -23.65
C ILE A 57 -26.05 10.18 -23.13
N MET A 58 -25.96 10.58 -21.85
CA MET A 58 -26.94 11.48 -21.25
C MET A 58 -26.99 12.83 -21.97
N ALA A 59 -25.81 13.46 -22.24
CA ALA A 59 -25.71 14.74 -22.94
C ALA A 59 -26.35 14.67 -24.35
N ARG A 60 -26.19 13.54 -25.06
CA ARG A 60 -26.83 13.31 -26.35
C ARG A 60 -28.32 13.06 -26.20
N ALA A 61 -28.75 12.32 -25.18
CA ALA A 61 -30.16 11.96 -24.98
C ALA A 61 -31.03 13.17 -24.65
N VAL A 62 -30.56 14.09 -23.80
CA VAL A 62 -31.31 15.32 -23.43
C VAL A 62 -31.46 16.30 -24.58
N ASN A 63 -30.57 16.25 -25.57
CA ASN A 63 -30.61 17.07 -26.79
C ASN A 63 -31.15 16.32 -28.02
N CYS A 64 -31.56 15.05 -27.86
CA CYS A 64 -32.05 14.25 -28.96
C CYS A 64 -33.47 14.69 -29.36
N GLU A 65 -33.72 14.88 -30.67
CA GLU A 65 -35.03 15.26 -31.19
C GLU A 65 -36.10 14.15 -31.00
N ASN A 66 -35.65 12.89 -31.07
CA ASN A 66 -36.54 11.72 -30.98
C ASN A 66 -35.90 10.64 -30.09
N PRO A 67 -35.86 10.81 -28.76
CA PRO A 67 -35.26 9.82 -27.86
C PRO A 67 -36.08 8.52 -27.87
N VAL A 68 -35.40 7.38 -27.94
CA VAL A 68 -36.02 6.06 -27.90
C VAL A 68 -35.82 5.47 -26.50
N ASN A 69 -36.87 5.29 -25.74
CA ASN A 69 -36.81 4.81 -24.36
C ASN A 69 -35.81 5.58 -23.47
N GLY A 70 -35.68 6.89 -23.65
CA GLY A 70 -34.73 7.73 -22.93
C GLY A 70 -33.30 7.69 -23.47
N SER A 71 -33.00 6.86 -24.48
CA SER A 71 -31.70 6.79 -25.17
C SER A 71 -31.65 7.68 -26.40
N PRO A 72 -30.47 8.18 -26.82
CA PRO A 72 -30.33 8.96 -28.04
C PRO A 72 -30.66 8.11 -29.29
N CYS A 73 -31.35 8.68 -30.27
CA CYS A 73 -31.75 7.95 -31.49
C CYS A 73 -30.55 7.63 -32.43
N GLY A 74 -29.43 8.35 -32.31
CA GLY A 74 -28.24 8.21 -33.14
C GLY A 74 -28.37 8.70 -34.59
N LYS A 75 -29.55 9.21 -35.02
CA LYS A 75 -29.85 9.54 -36.42
C LYS A 75 -30.23 11.01 -36.64
N CYS A 76 -30.69 11.75 -35.65
CA CYS A 76 -31.04 13.15 -35.77
C CYS A 76 -29.79 14.05 -35.86
N SER A 77 -30.01 15.29 -36.31
CA SER A 77 -28.92 16.26 -36.51
C SER A 77 -28.07 16.47 -35.25
N SER A 78 -28.74 16.57 -34.09
CA SER A 78 -28.09 16.73 -32.80
C SER A 78 -27.22 15.51 -32.40
N CYS A 79 -27.74 14.28 -32.63
CA CYS A 79 -27.01 13.05 -32.33
C CYS A 79 -25.78 12.87 -33.22
N ILE A 80 -25.87 13.20 -34.51
CA ILE A 80 -24.77 13.13 -35.48
C ILE A 80 -23.69 14.14 -35.10
N ALA A 81 -24.06 15.42 -34.90
CA ALA A 81 -23.12 16.45 -34.48
C ALA A 81 -22.39 16.11 -33.17
N ALA A 82 -23.09 15.49 -32.22
CA ALA A 82 -22.50 15.05 -30.98
C ALA A 82 -21.56 13.84 -31.15
N ALA A 83 -21.85 12.93 -32.07
CA ALA A 83 -20.99 11.79 -32.40
C ALA A 83 -19.69 12.24 -33.08
N ASP A 84 -19.80 13.20 -33.98
CA ASP A 84 -18.66 13.79 -34.73
C ASP A 84 -17.84 14.79 -33.89
N GLY A 85 -18.28 15.10 -32.66
CA GLY A 85 -17.60 16.07 -31.78
C GLY A 85 -17.73 17.54 -32.25
N THR A 86 -18.67 17.82 -33.15
CA THR A 86 -18.93 19.17 -33.70
C THR A 86 -20.05 19.92 -32.99
N SER A 87 -20.69 19.29 -32.00
CA SER A 87 -21.77 19.90 -31.23
C SER A 87 -21.28 21.03 -30.34
N MET A 88 -21.77 22.24 -30.55
CA MET A 88 -21.50 23.41 -29.68
C MET A 88 -22.28 23.34 -28.35
N ASN A 89 -23.23 22.43 -28.22
CA ASN A 89 -24.07 22.29 -27.03
C ASN A 89 -23.53 21.24 -26.03
N ILE A 90 -22.54 20.43 -26.43
CA ILE A 90 -21.90 19.44 -25.57
C ILE A 90 -20.42 19.76 -25.48
N ILE A 91 -20.02 20.28 -24.34
CA ILE A 91 -18.64 20.73 -24.11
C ILE A 91 -18.00 19.76 -23.13
N GLU A 92 -16.99 19.03 -23.62
CA GLU A 92 -16.20 18.09 -22.80
C GLU A 92 -14.88 18.75 -22.40
N ILE A 93 -14.60 18.72 -21.10
CA ILE A 93 -13.42 19.33 -20.51
C ILE A 93 -12.74 18.27 -19.66
N ASP A 94 -11.49 17.97 -19.99
CA ASP A 94 -10.61 17.18 -19.12
C ASP A 94 -9.95 18.10 -18.11
N ALA A 95 -10.31 17.95 -16.83
CA ALA A 95 -9.76 18.77 -15.75
C ALA A 95 -8.28 18.47 -15.48
N ALA A 96 -7.72 17.35 -15.96
CA ALA A 96 -6.29 17.10 -15.85
C ALA A 96 -5.46 18.07 -16.68
N SER A 97 -5.97 18.46 -17.86
CA SER A 97 -5.34 19.43 -18.77
C SER A 97 -5.87 20.86 -18.59
N ASN A 98 -7.09 21.03 -18.01
CA ASN A 98 -7.78 22.32 -17.87
C ASN A 98 -8.19 22.60 -16.42
N ASN A 99 -7.23 22.61 -15.49
CA ASN A 99 -7.49 22.75 -14.04
C ASN A 99 -7.53 24.20 -13.53
N GLY A 100 -7.20 25.16 -14.39
CA GLY A 100 -7.05 26.56 -14.04
C GLY A 100 -8.38 27.29 -13.77
N VAL A 101 -8.31 28.35 -12.96
CA VAL A 101 -9.47 29.22 -12.68
C VAL A 101 -9.96 29.93 -13.95
N GLU A 102 -9.06 30.26 -14.87
CA GLU A 102 -9.39 30.96 -16.11
C GLU A 102 -10.24 30.09 -17.03
N ASN A 103 -9.90 28.82 -17.22
CA ASN A 103 -10.69 27.89 -18.02
C ASN A 103 -12.13 27.76 -17.50
N ILE A 104 -12.31 27.78 -16.18
CA ILE A 104 -13.65 27.72 -15.57
C ILE A 104 -14.38 29.07 -15.64
N ARG A 105 -13.66 30.19 -15.65
CA ARG A 105 -14.27 31.50 -15.92
C ARG A 105 -14.80 31.60 -17.34
N ASP A 106 -14.07 31.08 -18.32
CA ASP A 106 -14.50 31.01 -19.71
C ASP A 106 -15.81 30.22 -19.84
N ILE A 107 -15.90 29.08 -19.11
CA ILE A 107 -17.14 28.30 -19.04
C ILE A 107 -18.28 29.13 -18.43
N ARG A 108 -18.02 29.83 -17.32
CA ARG A 108 -19.04 30.67 -16.68
C ARG A 108 -19.55 31.77 -17.61
N ASP A 109 -18.66 32.37 -18.40
CA ASP A 109 -19.03 33.41 -19.33
C ASP A 109 -19.78 32.79 -20.54
N ASP A 110 -19.38 31.59 -20.99
CA ASP A 110 -20.04 30.83 -22.06
C ASP A 110 -21.44 30.31 -21.65
N VAL A 111 -21.67 30.01 -20.36
CA VAL A 111 -22.98 29.58 -19.80
C VAL A 111 -24.06 30.63 -20.04
N THR A 112 -23.73 31.91 -20.20
CA THR A 112 -24.72 32.97 -20.45
C THR A 112 -25.38 32.88 -21.84
N TYR A 113 -24.74 32.17 -22.77
CA TYR A 113 -25.27 32.00 -24.13
C TYR A 113 -26.18 30.78 -24.21
N THR A 114 -27.37 30.96 -24.74
CA THR A 114 -28.34 29.89 -24.98
C THR A 114 -27.84 28.86 -25.99
N PRO A 115 -28.30 27.59 -25.93
CA PRO A 115 -27.93 26.57 -26.89
C PRO A 115 -28.37 26.95 -28.32
N THR A 116 -27.53 26.66 -29.31
CA THR A 116 -27.79 27.00 -30.71
C THR A 116 -28.82 26.04 -31.33
N ASN A 117 -28.68 24.73 -31.04
CA ASN A 117 -29.57 23.68 -31.49
C ASN A 117 -29.80 22.69 -30.32
N GLY A 118 -31.03 22.39 -29.97
CA GLY A 118 -31.36 21.50 -28.84
C GLY A 118 -31.90 22.23 -27.62
N LYS A 119 -32.21 21.49 -26.55
CA LYS A 119 -32.84 22.03 -25.34
C LYS A 119 -31.78 22.51 -24.32
N TYR A 120 -30.64 21.83 -24.24
CA TYR A 120 -29.69 21.98 -23.14
C TYR A 120 -28.28 22.21 -23.65
N LYS A 121 -27.51 23.03 -22.92
CA LYS A 121 -26.07 23.16 -23.03
C LYS A 121 -25.43 22.33 -21.92
N VAL A 122 -24.68 21.30 -22.28
CA VAL A 122 -24.17 20.30 -21.35
C VAL A 122 -22.64 20.42 -21.22
N TYR A 123 -22.18 20.62 -20.02
CA TYR A 123 -20.76 20.65 -19.70
C TYR A 123 -20.37 19.36 -18.98
N ILE A 124 -19.52 18.56 -19.60
CA ILE A 124 -18.95 17.33 -19.03
C ILE A 124 -17.53 17.67 -18.56
N ILE A 125 -17.33 17.65 -17.25
CA ILE A 125 -16.00 17.86 -16.63
C ILE A 125 -15.49 16.51 -16.16
N ASP A 126 -14.56 15.94 -16.92
CA ASP A 126 -13.96 14.66 -16.57
C ASP A 126 -12.78 14.88 -15.62
N GLU A 127 -12.51 13.89 -14.76
CA GLU A 127 -11.53 13.92 -13.66
C GLU A 127 -11.61 15.22 -12.82
N ALA A 128 -12.84 15.60 -12.47
CA ALA A 128 -13.16 16.85 -11.79
C ALA A 128 -12.34 17.10 -10.52
N HIS A 129 -11.85 16.06 -9.84
CA HIS A 129 -10.98 16.20 -8.66
C HIS A 129 -9.63 16.87 -8.95
N MET A 130 -9.25 17.02 -10.23
CA MET A 130 -8.03 17.72 -10.64
C MET A 130 -8.20 19.24 -10.71
N LEU A 131 -9.43 19.76 -10.61
CA LEU A 131 -9.69 21.18 -10.59
C LEU A 131 -9.06 21.86 -9.36
N SER A 132 -8.51 23.04 -9.56
CA SER A 132 -7.98 23.83 -8.45
C SER A 132 -9.11 24.33 -7.51
N PRO A 133 -8.82 24.61 -6.24
CA PRO A 133 -9.82 25.17 -5.31
C PRO A 133 -10.48 26.46 -5.82
N GLY A 134 -9.70 27.27 -6.54
CA GLY A 134 -10.21 28.49 -7.18
C GLY A 134 -11.18 28.21 -8.33
N ALA A 135 -10.94 27.15 -9.10
CA ALA A 135 -11.82 26.70 -10.18
C ALA A 135 -13.16 26.18 -9.61
N PHE A 136 -13.15 25.37 -8.54
CA PHE A 136 -14.38 24.98 -7.84
C PHE A 136 -15.18 26.18 -7.34
N ASN A 137 -14.52 27.17 -6.74
CA ASN A 137 -15.19 28.38 -6.27
C ASN A 137 -15.82 29.19 -7.40
N ALA A 138 -15.20 29.20 -8.58
CA ALA A 138 -15.78 29.87 -9.77
C ALA A 138 -17.05 29.17 -10.28
N LEU A 139 -17.12 27.82 -10.17
CA LEU A 139 -18.31 27.03 -10.53
C LEU A 139 -19.48 27.20 -9.57
N LEU A 140 -19.25 27.50 -8.29
CA LEU A 140 -20.28 27.52 -7.26
C LEU A 140 -21.47 28.44 -7.62
N LYS A 141 -21.21 29.66 -8.09
CA LYS A 141 -22.27 30.58 -8.49
C LYS A 141 -23.19 30.01 -9.56
N THR A 142 -22.62 29.36 -10.56
CA THR A 142 -23.39 28.78 -11.67
C THR A 142 -24.13 27.51 -11.23
N LEU A 143 -23.60 26.76 -10.26
CA LEU A 143 -24.29 25.60 -9.69
C LEU A 143 -25.41 25.98 -8.72
N GLU A 144 -25.33 27.16 -8.09
CA GLU A 144 -26.37 27.69 -7.18
C GLU A 144 -27.56 28.25 -7.95
N GLU A 145 -27.29 29.03 -8.99
CA GLU A 145 -28.29 29.69 -9.83
C GLU A 145 -28.06 29.36 -11.31
N PRO A 146 -28.25 28.08 -11.72
CA PRO A 146 -28.00 27.67 -13.08
C PRO A 146 -29.09 28.20 -14.02
N PRO A 147 -28.74 28.66 -15.23
CA PRO A 147 -29.74 28.86 -16.28
C PRO A 147 -30.50 27.56 -16.57
N SER A 148 -31.78 27.65 -16.83
CA SER A 148 -32.67 26.48 -17.00
C SER A 148 -32.27 25.54 -18.16
N TYR A 149 -31.44 26.01 -19.06
CA TYR A 149 -30.92 25.26 -20.20
C TYR A 149 -29.51 24.70 -19.99
N VAL A 150 -28.94 24.77 -18.79
CA VAL A 150 -27.55 24.32 -18.52
C VAL A 150 -27.57 23.08 -17.66
N ILE A 151 -26.75 22.10 -18.05
CA ILE A 151 -26.51 20.88 -17.28
C ILE A 151 -25.01 20.70 -17.09
N PHE A 152 -24.60 20.50 -15.83
CA PHE A 152 -23.23 20.11 -15.48
C PHE A 152 -23.18 18.61 -15.16
N ILE A 153 -22.20 17.91 -15.71
CA ILE A 153 -21.91 16.50 -15.37
C ILE A 153 -20.43 16.42 -14.96
N LEU A 154 -20.20 16.31 -13.67
CA LEU A 154 -18.88 16.15 -13.08
C LEU A 154 -18.57 14.67 -12.95
N ALA A 155 -17.49 14.16 -13.53
CA ALA A 155 -17.02 12.79 -13.37
C ALA A 155 -15.72 12.77 -12.55
N THR A 156 -15.61 11.87 -11.58
CA THR A 156 -14.44 11.78 -10.71
C THR A 156 -14.14 10.35 -10.29
N THR A 157 -12.85 10.05 -10.16
CA THR A 157 -12.36 8.82 -9.53
C THR A 157 -12.11 9.00 -8.03
N GLU A 158 -11.93 10.25 -7.56
CA GLU A 158 -11.58 10.58 -6.19
C GLU A 158 -12.61 11.52 -5.56
N MET A 159 -13.71 10.94 -5.09
CA MET A 159 -14.82 11.68 -4.46
C MET A 159 -14.36 12.55 -3.27
N HIS A 160 -13.41 12.05 -2.48
CA HIS A 160 -12.93 12.72 -1.26
C HIS A 160 -12.22 14.05 -1.54
N ARG A 161 -11.78 14.30 -2.78
CA ARG A 161 -11.17 15.58 -3.20
C ARG A 161 -12.19 16.61 -3.67
N ILE A 162 -13.44 16.22 -3.89
CA ILE A 162 -14.50 17.16 -4.30
C ILE A 162 -15.01 17.92 -3.08
N PRO A 163 -15.02 19.26 -3.10
CA PRO A 163 -15.55 20.05 -1.99
C PRO A 163 -17.01 19.71 -1.67
N VAL A 164 -17.36 19.63 -0.38
CA VAL A 164 -18.72 19.33 0.10
C VAL A 164 -19.75 20.34 -0.45
N THR A 165 -19.33 21.57 -0.66
CA THR A 165 -20.15 22.63 -1.26
C THR A 165 -20.61 22.33 -2.70
N ILE A 166 -19.80 21.62 -3.48
CA ILE A 166 -20.13 21.12 -4.82
C ILE A 166 -21.04 19.89 -4.71
N VAL A 167 -20.65 18.93 -3.84
CA VAL A 167 -21.39 17.68 -3.65
C VAL A 167 -22.85 17.94 -3.25
N SER A 168 -23.09 18.92 -2.37
CA SER A 168 -24.44 19.26 -1.89
C SER A 168 -25.36 19.83 -2.96
N ARG A 169 -24.82 20.27 -4.10
CA ARG A 169 -25.58 20.87 -5.24
C ARG A 169 -25.72 19.94 -6.44
N CYS A 170 -25.06 18.77 -6.37
CA CYS A 170 -25.10 17.79 -7.45
C CYS A 170 -25.92 16.55 -7.05
N GLN A 171 -26.60 15.96 -8.03
CA GLN A 171 -27.16 14.63 -7.87
C GLN A 171 -26.02 13.62 -8.01
N ARG A 172 -25.73 12.89 -6.93
CA ARG A 172 -24.64 11.92 -6.88
C ARG A 172 -25.07 10.56 -7.40
N TYR A 173 -24.20 9.95 -8.22
CA TYR A 173 -24.33 8.60 -8.77
C TYR A 173 -23.02 7.84 -8.56
N ASP A 174 -23.08 6.73 -7.82
CA ASP A 174 -21.91 5.92 -7.50
C ASP A 174 -21.82 4.72 -8.47
N PHE A 175 -20.87 4.82 -9.40
CA PHE A 175 -20.57 3.75 -10.35
C PHE A 175 -19.84 2.62 -9.67
N LYS A 176 -20.39 1.43 -9.74
CA LYS A 176 -19.81 0.22 -9.14
C LYS A 176 -18.79 -0.41 -10.07
N ARG A 177 -17.88 -1.19 -9.50
CA ARG A 177 -17.05 -2.11 -10.27
C ARG A 177 -17.96 -3.12 -10.96
N ILE A 178 -17.64 -3.44 -12.21
CA ILE A 178 -18.38 -4.41 -13.01
C ILE A 178 -17.92 -5.82 -12.59
N SER A 179 -18.87 -6.75 -12.43
CA SER A 179 -18.52 -8.14 -12.08
C SER A 179 -17.70 -8.80 -13.17
N VAL A 180 -16.85 -9.75 -12.78
CA VAL A 180 -16.04 -10.52 -13.74
C VAL A 180 -16.92 -11.21 -14.79
N ASP A 181 -18.05 -11.80 -14.38
CA ASP A 181 -18.95 -12.49 -15.29
C ASP A 181 -19.57 -11.55 -16.32
N THR A 182 -20.01 -10.35 -15.90
CA THR A 182 -20.54 -9.33 -16.83
C THR A 182 -19.45 -8.85 -17.83
N ILE A 183 -18.18 -8.74 -17.37
CA ILE A 183 -17.07 -8.40 -18.27
C ILE A 183 -16.82 -9.55 -19.26
N VAL A 184 -16.81 -10.80 -18.79
CA VAL A 184 -16.62 -11.99 -19.65
C VAL A 184 -17.70 -12.07 -20.71
N GLU A 185 -18.99 -11.91 -20.32
CA GLU A 185 -20.11 -11.86 -21.27
C GLU A 185 -19.89 -10.80 -22.34
N ARG A 186 -19.50 -9.59 -21.92
CA ARG A 186 -19.28 -8.49 -22.87
C ARG A 186 -18.07 -8.72 -23.77
N LEU A 187 -16.98 -9.26 -23.24
CA LEU A 187 -15.81 -9.63 -24.04
C LEU A 187 -16.18 -10.69 -25.09
N ASN A 188 -16.94 -11.72 -24.72
CA ASN A 188 -17.40 -12.76 -25.66
C ASN A 188 -18.28 -12.20 -26.76
N GLU A 189 -19.24 -11.28 -26.43
CA GLU A 189 -20.05 -10.59 -27.43
C GLU A 189 -19.14 -9.88 -28.46
N LEU A 190 -18.16 -9.13 -28.00
CA LEU A 190 -17.30 -8.33 -28.87
C LEU A 190 -16.26 -9.15 -29.62
N MET A 191 -15.76 -10.24 -29.05
CA MET A 191 -14.85 -11.18 -29.73
C MET A 191 -15.54 -11.86 -30.91
N ALA A 192 -16.84 -12.19 -30.78
CA ALA A 192 -17.61 -12.75 -31.89
C ALA A 192 -17.75 -11.76 -33.06
N ASP A 193 -17.92 -10.45 -32.77
CA ASP A 193 -18.01 -9.41 -33.79
C ASP A 193 -16.64 -9.08 -34.44
N GLU A 194 -15.53 -9.30 -33.73
CA GLU A 194 -14.17 -9.05 -34.20
C GLU A 194 -13.45 -10.32 -34.73
N GLU A 195 -14.15 -11.47 -34.77
CA GLU A 195 -13.59 -12.77 -35.19
C GLU A 195 -12.35 -13.18 -34.37
N ILE A 196 -12.34 -12.87 -33.05
CA ILE A 196 -11.26 -13.24 -32.14
C ILE A 196 -11.65 -14.55 -31.44
N GLU A 197 -10.80 -15.56 -31.55
CA GLU A 197 -10.96 -16.81 -30.82
C GLU A 197 -10.14 -16.80 -29.54
N ALA A 198 -10.73 -17.16 -28.40
CA ALA A 198 -10.04 -17.28 -27.14
C ALA A 198 -10.62 -18.41 -26.27
N GLU A 199 -9.77 -19.02 -25.45
CA GLU A 199 -10.21 -19.94 -24.41
C GLU A 199 -10.98 -19.22 -23.31
N GLU A 200 -12.03 -19.84 -22.76
CA GLU A 200 -12.82 -19.27 -21.66
C GLU A 200 -11.94 -18.87 -20.47
N LYS A 201 -10.93 -19.67 -20.12
CA LYS A 201 -9.97 -19.36 -19.05
C LYS A 201 -9.16 -18.10 -19.35
N ALA A 202 -8.78 -17.88 -20.60
CA ALA A 202 -8.05 -16.70 -21.05
C ALA A 202 -8.90 -15.43 -20.91
N VAL A 203 -10.16 -15.48 -21.35
CA VAL A 203 -11.11 -14.37 -21.27
C VAL A 203 -11.41 -14.02 -19.81
N ARG A 204 -11.66 -15.03 -18.98
CA ARG A 204 -11.89 -14.84 -17.54
C ARG A 204 -10.68 -14.23 -16.83
N TYR A 205 -9.49 -14.62 -17.25
CA TYR A 205 -8.26 -14.03 -16.72
C TYR A 205 -8.09 -12.55 -17.09
N ILE A 206 -8.36 -12.18 -18.36
CA ILE A 206 -8.37 -10.78 -18.83
C ILE A 206 -9.39 -9.96 -18.02
N ALA A 207 -10.61 -10.50 -17.83
CA ALA A 207 -11.67 -9.85 -17.08
C ALA A 207 -11.29 -9.58 -15.61
N ARG A 208 -10.56 -10.51 -14.95
CA ARG A 208 -10.04 -10.32 -13.59
C ARG A 208 -8.94 -9.29 -13.53
N SER A 209 -7.99 -9.35 -14.46
CA SER A 209 -6.87 -8.41 -14.52
C SER A 209 -7.34 -6.97 -14.70
N ALA A 210 -8.54 -6.77 -15.25
CA ALA A 210 -9.17 -5.47 -15.43
C ALA A 210 -9.79 -4.87 -14.16
N ASP A 211 -9.85 -5.59 -13.04
CA ASP A 211 -10.33 -5.12 -11.72
C ASP A 211 -11.69 -4.36 -11.78
N GLY A 212 -12.63 -4.88 -12.55
CA GLY A 212 -13.98 -4.30 -12.70
C GLY A 212 -14.07 -3.10 -13.65
N ALA A 213 -13.02 -2.83 -14.45
CA ALA A 213 -12.95 -1.76 -15.44
C ALA A 213 -13.08 -2.31 -16.87
N LEU A 214 -14.24 -2.19 -17.51
CA LEU A 214 -14.46 -2.72 -18.87
C LEU A 214 -13.52 -2.11 -19.91
N ARG A 215 -13.17 -0.82 -19.77
CA ARG A 215 -12.22 -0.16 -20.67
C ARG A 215 -10.83 -0.83 -20.61
N ASP A 216 -10.39 -1.18 -19.42
CA ASP A 216 -9.08 -1.79 -19.21
C ASP A 216 -9.12 -3.25 -19.70
N ALA A 217 -10.24 -3.99 -19.51
CA ALA A 217 -10.43 -5.31 -20.09
C ALA A 217 -10.33 -5.32 -21.62
N LEU A 218 -10.97 -4.35 -22.29
CA LEU A 218 -10.89 -4.20 -23.74
C LEU A 218 -9.48 -3.82 -24.20
N SER A 219 -8.76 -3.01 -23.42
CA SER A 219 -7.36 -2.66 -23.74
C SER A 219 -6.42 -3.86 -23.60
N LEU A 220 -6.62 -4.69 -22.58
CA LEU A 220 -5.87 -5.92 -22.37
C LEU A 220 -6.16 -6.96 -23.48
N LEU A 221 -7.44 -7.12 -23.86
CA LEU A 221 -7.82 -8.00 -24.97
C LEU A 221 -7.17 -7.54 -26.28
N ASP A 222 -7.22 -6.24 -26.55
CA ASP A 222 -6.62 -5.62 -27.74
C ASP A 222 -5.10 -5.84 -27.80
N GLN A 223 -4.42 -5.71 -26.67
CA GLN A 223 -2.99 -5.99 -26.53
C GLN A 223 -2.67 -7.46 -26.83
N CYS A 224 -3.43 -8.40 -26.26
CA CYS A 224 -3.27 -9.83 -26.51
C CYS A 224 -3.52 -10.19 -27.97
N ASN A 225 -4.60 -9.67 -28.57
CA ASN A 225 -4.95 -9.90 -29.97
C ASN A 225 -3.92 -9.30 -30.92
N SER A 226 -3.36 -8.13 -30.60
CA SER A 226 -2.30 -7.50 -31.42
C SER A 226 -1.01 -8.31 -31.42
N PHE A 227 -0.67 -8.93 -30.27
CA PHE A 227 0.54 -9.74 -30.14
C PHE A 227 0.42 -11.10 -30.87
N TYR A 228 -0.74 -11.75 -30.76
CA TYR A 228 -1.04 -13.06 -31.36
C TYR A 228 -2.08 -12.96 -32.47
N TYR A 229 -1.94 -11.97 -33.36
CA TYR A 229 -2.90 -11.71 -34.41
C TYR A 229 -3.24 -12.95 -35.26
N GLY A 230 -4.53 -13.25 -35.39
CA GLY A 230 -5.03 -14.38 -36.18
C GLY A 230 -4.78 -15.76 -35.55
N GLN A 231 -4.43 -15.82 -34.28
CA GLN A 231 -4.26 -17.07 -33.54
C GLN A 231 -5.24 -17.11 -32.37
N THR A 232 -5.72 -18.30 -32.02
CA THR A 232 -6.53 -18.51 -30.80
C THR A 232 -5.73 -18.09 -29.55
N LEU A 233 -6.33 -17.24 -28.72
CA LEU A 233 -5.76 -16.78 -27.45
C LEU A 233 -5.93 -17.87 -26.39
N THR A 234 -4.87 -18.63 -26.14
CA THR A 234 -4.81 -19.58 -25.03
C THR A 234 -4.48 -18.87 -23.72
N TYR A 235 -4.78 -19.52 -22.59
CA TYR A 235 -4.46 -18.99 -21.28
C TYR A 235 -2.97 -18.65 -21.13
N ASP A 236 -2.07 -19.54 -21.59
CA ASP A 236 -0.61 -19.34 -21.51
C ASP A 236 -0.14 -18.13 -22.32
N LYS A 237 -0.70 -17.92 -23.53
CA LYS A 237 -0.40 -16.76 -24.38
C LYS A 237 -0.82 -15.45 -23.71
N VAL A 238 -1.96 -15.44 -23.06
CA VAL A 238 -2.44 -14.25 -22.32
C VAL A 238 -1.55 -13.95 -21.14
N LEU A 239 -1.10 -14.96 -20.39
CA LEU A 239 -0.13 -14.78 -19.30
C LEU A 239 1.20 -14.19 -19.82
N GLU A 240 1.69 -14.67 -20.97
CA GLU A 240 2.92 -14.15 -21.57
C GLU A 240 2.82 -12.67 -21.93
N VAL A 241 1.74 -12.26 -22.58
CA VAL A 241 1.53 -10.86 -23.02
C VAL A 241 1.29 -9.91 -21.85
N LEU A 242 0.45 -10.32 -20.88
CA LEU A 242 0.12 -9.48 -19.75
C LEU A 242 1.24 -9.41 -18.71
N GLY A 243 2.31 -10.17 -18.93
CA GLY A 243 3.50 -10.08 -18.11
C GLY A 243 3.29 -10.62 -16.69
N THR A 244 2.23 -11.40 -16.46
CA THR A 244 1.97 -11.98 -15.15
C THR A 244 3.02 -13.04 -14.84
N VAL A 245 3.49 -12.99 -13.62
CA VAL A 245 4.43 -13.99 -13.10
C VAL A 245 3.66 -15.29 -12.93
N ASP A 246 4.18 -16.38 -13.49
CA ASP A 246 3.63 -17.72 -13.25
C ASP A 246 3.48 -17.92 -11.73
N THR A 247 2.34 -18.43 -11.31
CA THR A 247 2.07 -18.76 -9.89
C THR A 247 3.17 -19.61 -9.28
N ARG A 248 3.87 -20.40 -10.10
CA ARG A 248 5.04 -21.20 -9.69
C ARG A 248 6.20 -20.33 -9.18
N VAL A 249 6.45 -19.18 -9.78
CA VAL A 249 7.51 -18.26 -9.33
C VAL A 249 7.20 -17.69 -7.94
N PHE A 250 5.92 -17.40 -7.66
CA PHE A 250 5.50 -16.97 -6.33
C PHE A 250 5.64 -18.09 -5.31
N SER A 251 5.23 -19.30 -5.68
CA SER A 251 5.40 -20.51 -4.88
C SER A 251 6.86 -20.76 -4.54
N ASP A 252 7.75 -20.78 -5.54
CA ASP A 252 9.18 -20.98 -5.35
C ASP A 252 9.79 -19.90 -4.45
N LEU A 253 9.38 -18.64 -4.65
CA LEU A 253 9.84 -17.51 -3.83
C LEU A 253 9.39 -17.67 -2.37
N ILE A 254 8.12 -18.01 -2.13
CA ILE A 254 7.61 -18.20 -0.78
C ILE A 254 8.27 -19.40 -0.11
N CYS A 255 8.46 -20.51 -0.81
CA CYS A 255 9.21 -21.67 -0.31
C CYS A 255 10.65 -21.30 0.07
N ALA A 256 11.35 -20.51 -0.74
CA ALA A 256 12.70 -20.05 -0.44
C ALA A 256 12.72 -19.10 0.79
N ILE A 257 11.72 -18.21 0.93
CA ILE A 257 11.57 -17.32 2.11
C ILE A 257 11.31 -18.14 3.37
N ILE A 258 10.44 -19.16 3.31
CA ILE A 258 10.15 -20.05 4.43
C ILE A 258 11.40 -20.80 4.87
N ALA A 259 12.18 -21.30 3.91
CA ALA A 259 13.48 -21.95 4.12
C ALA A 259 14.58 -20.96 4.60
N ARG A 260 14.29 -19.67 4.64
CA ARG A 260 15.25 -18.58 4.98
C ARG A 260 16.45 -18.51 4.05
N ASP A 261 16.30 -19.01 2.81
CA ASP A 261 17.36 -18.96 1.78
C ASP A 261 17.28 -17.65 1.00
N ILE A 262 18.05 -16.66 1.46
CA ILE A 262 18.15 -15.34 0.82
C ILE A 262 18.72 -15.49 -0.60
N LYS A 263 19.71 -16.36 -0.80
CA LYS A 263 20.40 -16.49 -2.10
C LYS A 263 19.45 -16.98 -3.18
N SER A 264 18.67 -18.02 -2.90
CA SER A 264 17.66 -18.54 -3.83
C SER A 264 16.53 -17.54 -4.06
N SER A 265 16.07 -16.86 -3.01
CA SER A 265 15.02 -15.82 -3.13
C SER A 265 15.45 -14.66 -4.03
N VAL A 266 16.67 -14.15 -3.87
CA VAL A 266 17.21 -13.07 -4.74
C VAL A 266 17.41 -13.56 -6.16
N LYS A 267 17.84 -14.82 -6.36
CA LYS A 267 18.02 -15.41 -7.71
C LYS A 267 16.66 -15.53 -8.44
N ILE A 268 15.60 -15.90 -7.75
CA ILE A 268 14.24 -15.92 -8.32
C ILE A 268 13.82 -14.51 -8.74
N LEU A 269 14.05 -13.50 -7.90
CA LEU A 269 13.80 -12.10 -8.25
C LEU A 269 14.62 -11.66 -9.49
N ASP A 270 15.89 -12.06 -9.59
CA ASP A 270 16.72 -11.80 -10.78
C ASP A 270 16.10 -12.35 -12.05
N THR A 271 15.53 -13.55 -12.00
CA THR A 271 14.84 -14.16 -13.15
C THR A 271 13.64 -13.31 -13.58
N VAL A 272 12.85 -12.80 -12.63
CA VAL A 272 11.70 -11.92 -12.89
C VAL A 272 12.15 -10.61 -13.54
N VAL A 273 13.24 -10.01 -13.03
CA VAL A 273 13.82 -8.77 -13.58
C VAL A 273 14.34 -8.99 -15.00
N MET A 274 15.06 -10.09 -15.24
CA MET A 274 15.60 -10.42 -16.57
C MET A 274 14.51 -10.71 -17.59
N GLN A 275 13.33 -11.17 -17.17
CA GLN A 275 12.15 -11.33 -18.02
C GLN A 275 11.48 -9.99 -18.36
N GLY A 276 11.99 -8.85 -17.88
CA GLY A 276 11.45 -7.53 -18.14
C GLY A 276 10.10 -7.24 -17.45
N ARG A 277 9.77 -7.99 -16.40
CA ARG A 277 8.51 -7.84 -15.67
C ARG A 277 8.46 -6.54 -14.87
N GLU A 278 7.28 -5.92 -14.80
CA GLU A 278 7.07 -4.70 -14.03
C GLU A 278 7.05 -5.03 -12.52
N LEU A 279 8.02 -4.47 -11.78
CA LEU A 279 8.26 -4.84 -10.40
C LEU A 279 7.15 -4.36 -9.44
N THR A 280 6.44 -3.28 -9.76
CA THR A 280 5.32 -2.81 -8.95
C THR A 280 4.17 -3.80 -9.04
N GLN A 281 3.87 -4.28 -10.24
CA GLN A 281 2.83 -5.30 -10.46
C GLN A 281 3.22 -6.62 -9.81
N PHE A 282 4.48 -7.02 -9.90
CA PHE A 282 5.00 -8.21 -9.22
C PHE A 282 4.71 -8.20 -7.71
N VAL A 283 4.93 -7.05 -7.02
CA VAL A 283 4.64 -6.93 -5.58
C VAL A 283 3.14 -7.00 -5.29
N VAL A 284 2.31 -6.43 -6.14
CA VAL A 284 0.85 -6.51 -6.02
C VAL A 284 0.38 -7.96 -6.17
N ASP A 285 0.84 -8.65 -7.21
CA ASP A 285 0.47 -10.05 -7.50
C ASP A 285 0.95 -11.00 -6.40
N LEU A 286 2.17 -10.80 -5.88
CA LEU A 286 2.69 -11.54 -4.73
C LEU A 286 1.85 -11.32 -3.47
N THR A 287 1.40 -10.08 -3.22
CA THR A 287 0.52 -9.77 -2.10
C THR A 287 -0.83 -10.49 -2.24
N TRP A 288 -1.36 -10.55 -3.46
CA TRP A 288 -2.56 -11.32 -3.77
C TRP A 288 -2.36 -12.84 -3.56
N TYR A 289 -1.22 -13.37 -3.97
CA TYR A 289 -0.86 -14.76 -3.74
C TYR A 289 -0.84 -15.10 -2.24
N LEU A 290 -0.19 -14.26 -1.44
CA LEU A 290 -0.15 -14.40 0.02
C LEU A 290 -1.54 -14.30 0.67
N ARG A 291 -2.40 -13.39 0.18
CA ARG A 291 -3.79 -13.30 0.63
C ARG A 291 -4.55 -14.59 0.33
N ASN A 292 -4.37 -15.16 -0.86
CA ASN A 292 -5.02 -16.44 -1.21
C ASN A 292 -4.51 -17.58 -0.34
N LEU A 293 -3.21 -17.61 -0.04
CA LEU A 293 -2.60 -18.56 0.89
C LEU A 293 -3.20 -18.45 2.29
N LEU A 294 -3.42 -17.22 2.78
CA LEU A 294 -4.07 -16.96 4.06
C LEU A 294 -5.53 -17.45 4.07
N LEU A 295 -6.28 -17.18 3.01
CA LEU A 295 -7.67 -17.64 2.90
C LEU A 295 -7.75 -19.16 2.94
N VAL A 296 -6.90 -19.86 2.18
CA VAL A 296 -6.82 -21.32 2.21
C VAL A 296 -6.48 -21.84 3.61
N LYS A 297 -5.64 -21.12 4.37
CA LYS A 297 -5.25 -21.50 5.74
C LYS A 297 -6.37 -21.31 6.77
N THR A 298 -7.26 -20.32 6.55
CA THR A 298 -8.24 -19.89 7.56
C THR A 298 -9.67 -20.35 7.29
N SER A 299 -9.98 -20.81 6.08
CA SER A 299 -11.34 -21.22 5.70
C SER A 299 -11.49 -22.74 5.69
N GLU A 300 -12.70 -23.23 5.92
CA GLU A 300 -13.06 -24.64 5.79
C GLU A 300 -13.15 -25.07 4.31
N GLU A 301 -12.95 -26.36 4.02
CA GLU A 301 -12.60 -26.87 2.68
C GLU A 301 -13.62 -26.61 1.57
N ASP A 302 -14.91 -26.54 1.87
CA ASP A 302 -15.96 -26.51 0.85
C ASP A 302 -16.30 -25.12 0.28
N GLU A 303 -15.92 -24.02 0.94
CA GLU A 303 -16.25 -22.65 0.52
C GLU A 303 -15.14 -21.96 -0.32
N ILE A 304 -13.95 -22.56 -0.37
CA ILE A 304 -12.76 -21.87 -0.93
C ILE A 304 -12.73 -21.93 -2.47
N GLU A 305 -13.23 -23.00 -3.08
CA GLU A 305 -13.17 -23.19 -4.54
C GLU A 305 -13.95 -22.13 -5.29
N GLU A 306 -15.12 -21.72 -4.77
CA GLU A 306 -15.94 -20.67 -5.35
C GLU A 306 -15.33 -19.27 -5.19
N VAL A 307 -14.61 -19.03 -4.08
CA VAL A 307 -14.02 -17.72 -3.77
C VAL A 307 -12.71 -17.46 -4.51
N LEU A 308 -11.87 -18.51 -4.69
CA LEU A 308 -10.54 -18.36 -5.27
C LEU A 308 -10.54 -18.50 -6.79
N ASP A 309 -11.54 -19.18 -7.37
CA ASP A 309 -11.70 -19.37 -8.82
C ASP A 309 -10.38 -19.73 -9.51
N MET A 310 -9.65 -20.70 -8.91
CA MET A 310 -8.35 -21.19 -9.36
C MET A 310 -8.49 -22.59 -9.97
N THR A 311 -7.48 -23.00 -10.73
CA THR A 311 -7.44 -24.40 -11.22
C THR A 311 -7.22 -25.36 -10.06
N SER A 312 -7.78 -26.55 -10.13
CA SER A 312 -7.64 -27.59 -9.08
C SER A 312 -6.17 -27.91 -8.77
N GLU A 313 -5.28 -27.86 -9.76
CA GLU A 313 -3.83 -28.06 -9.57
C GLU A 313 -3.19 -26.95 -8.74
N ASN A 314 -3.50 -25.68 -9.07
CA ASN A 314 -2.98 -24.51 -8.33
C ASN A 314 -3.54 -24.48 -6.91
N LEU A 315 -4.80 -24.86 -6.73
CA LEU A 315 -5.42 -24.94 -5.40
C LEU A 315 -4.76 -26.04 -4.55
N ALA A 316 -4.49 -27.21 -5.14
CA ALA A 316 -3.82 -28.30 -4.43
C ALA A 316 -2.37 -27.94 -4.02
N GLN A 317 -1.69 -27.13 -4.84
CA GLN A 317 -0.37 -26.59 -4.51
C GLN A 317 -0.46 -25.56 -3.39
N LEU A 318 -1.40 -24.62 -3.48
CA LEU A 318 -1.63 -23.58 -2.48
C LEU A 318 -2.00 -24.21 -1.10
N LYS A 319 -2.81 -25.29 -1.08
CA LYS A 319 -3.14 -26.01 0.15
C LYS A 319 -1.89 -26.60 0.82
N ARG A 320 -1.01 -27.24 0.05
CA ARG A 320 0.27 -27.78 0.58
C ARG A 320 1.17 -26.71 1.17
N GLU A 321 1.25 -25.57 0.52
CA GLU A 321 2.06 -24.45 1.01
C GLU A 321 1.43 -23.80 2.24
N ALA A 322 0.09 -23.69 2.28
CA ALA A 322 -0.64 -23.17 3.45
C ALA A 322 -0.43 -24.03 4.70
N GLU A 323 -0.30 -25.37 4.55
CA GLU A 323 0.02 -26.26 5.66
C GLU A 323 1.41 -26.00 6.24
N ALA A 324 2.41 -25.69 5.36
CA ALA A 324 3.80 -25.50 5.75
C ALA A 324 4.07 -24.14 6.45
N VAL A 325 3.16 -23.20 6.37
CA VAL A 325 3.35 -21.84 6.92
C VAL A 325 2.32 -21.55 7.99
N ASP A 326 2.77 -20.92 9.06
CA ASP A 326 1.86 -20.42 10.09
C ASP A 326 1.11 -19.16 9.66
N GLN A 327 -0.14 -19.04 10.14
CA GLN A 327 -1.02 -17.92 9.85
C GLN A 327 -0.39 -16.55 10.18
N ASN A 328 0.26 -16.44 11.33
CA ASN A 328 0.89 -15.18 11.75
C ASN A 328 2.07 -14.79 10.85
N ARG A 329 2.82 -15.77 10.34
CA ARG A 329 3.88 -15.53 9.35
C ARG A 329 3.32 -15.01 8.04
N ILE A 330 2.22 -15.61 7.54
CA ILE A 330 1.56 -15.13 6.31
C ILE A 330 1.06 -13.69 6.52
N MET A 331 0.42 -13.37 7.64
CA MET A 331 -0.04 -12.02 7.98
C MET A 331 1.11 -11.01 8.00
N ARG A 332 2.26 -11.39 8.57
CA ARG A 332 3.47 -10.56 8.56
C ARG A 332 3.97 -10.32 7.14
N TYR A 333 4.01 -11.37 6.30
CA TYR A 333 4.44 -11.25 4.91
C TYR A 333 3.54 -10.30 4.12
N ILE A 334 2.22 -10.44 4.26
CA ILE A 334 1.24 -9.54 3.63
C ILE A 334 1.47 -8.09 4.07
N ARG A 335 1.72 -7.84 5.35
CA ARG A 335 1.96 -6.49 5.87
C ARG A 335 3.22 -5.85 5.26
N ILE A 336 4.33 -6.60 5.22
CA ILE A 336 5.59 -6.12 4.65
C ILE A 336 5.44 -5.80 3.16
N PHE A 337 4.81 -6.68 2.37
CA PHE A 337 4.60 -6.45 0.95
C PHE A 337 3.52 -5.38 0.66
N SER A 338 2.51 -5.25 1.50
CA SER A 338 1.51 -4.18 1.40
C SER A 338 2.13 -2.80 1.62
N ASN A 339 3.00 -2.66 2.62
CA ASN A 339 3.75 -1.42 2.85
C ASN A 339 4.69 -1.14 1.66
N LEU A 340 5.42 -2.17 1.20
CA LEU A 340 6.28 -2.07 0.04
C LEU A 340 5.51 -1.65 -1.21
N SER A 341 4.28 -2.13 -1.41
CA SER A 341 3.43 -1.76 -2.57
C SER A 341 3.11 -0.26 -2.62
N ASN A 342 3.09 0.43 -1.48
CA ASN A 342 2.95 1.88 -1.44
C ASN A 342 4.27 2.60 -1.73
N ASP A 343 5.37 2.13 -1.14
CA ASP A 343 6.69 2.77 -1.25
C ASP A 343 7.28 2.63 -2.66
N ILE A 344 7.06 1.47 -3.30
CA ILE A 344 7.65 1.13 -4.61
C ILE A 344 7.12 2.02 -5.76
N LYS A 345 5.92 2.59 -5.62
CA LYS A 345 5.29 3.43 -6.66
C LYS A 345 6.13 4.66 -6.99
N PHE A 346 6.81 5.22 -6.00
CA PHE A 346 7.59 6.46 -6.12
C PHE A 346 9.10 6.23 -6.08
N ALA A 347 9.53 4.97 -5.94
CA ALA A 347 10.93 4.62 -5.82
C ALA A 347 11.65 4.56 -7.17
N THR A 348 12.84 5.17 -7.23
CA THR A 348 13.75 5.07 -8.38
C THR A 348 14.42 3.68 -8.48
N GLN A 349 14.67 3.04 -7.35
CA GLN A 349 15.36 1.74 -7.26
C GLN A 349 14.43 0.66 -6.71
N LYS A 350 13.41 0.31 -7.48
CA LYS A 350 12.37 -0.66 -7.11
C LYS A 350 12.92 -2.02 -6.68
N ARG A 351 13.94 -2.52 -7.40
CA ARG A 351 14.59 -3.80 -7.13
C ARG A 351 15.17 -3.88 -5.72
N ILE A 352 15.91 -2.86 -5.29
CA ILE A 352 16.55 -2.84 -3.97
C ILE A 352 15.51 -2.90 -2.85
N LEU A 353 14.39 -2.22 -3.01
CA LEU A 353 13.32 -2.27 -2.00
C LEU A 353 12.72 -3.67 -1.85
N ILE A 354 12.56 -4.40 -2.96
CA ILE A 354 12.08 -5.80 -2.91
C ILE A 354 13.13 -6.70 -2.25
N GLU A 355 14.41 -6.56 -2.61
CA GLU A 355 15.50 -7.31 -1.99
C GLU A 355 15.56 -7.09 -0.48
N ILE A 356 15.43 -5.83 -0.02
CA ILE A 356 15.38 -5.49 1.41
C ILE A 356 14.17 -6.15 2.08
N ALA A 357 12.99 -6.13 1.45
CA ALA A 357 11.81 -6.79 1.99
C ALA A 357 12.02 -8.30 2.13
N ILE A 358 12.57 -8.95 1.11
CA ILE A 358 12.93 -10.39 1.15
C ILE A 358 13.91 -10.69 2.28
N ILE A 359 14.96 -9.87 2.43
CA ILE A 359 15.96 -10.04 3.51
C ILE A 359 15.30 -9.91 4.89
N LYS A 360 14.39 -8.94 5.09
CA LYS A 360 13.63 -8.78 6.34
C LYS A 360 12.77 -10.01 6.62
N LEU A 361 12.14 -10.59 5.61
CA LEU A 361 11.33 -11.81 5.75
C LEU A 361 12.19 -13.02 6.15
N CYS A 362 13.35 -13.19 5.51
CA CYS A 362 14.27 -14.28 5.81
C CYS A 362 15.01 -14.12 7.16
N LYS A 363 15.27 -12.87 7.57
CA LYS A 363 15.98 -12.54 8.82
C LYS A 363 15.16 -11.63 9.74
N PRO A 364 14.20 -12.19 10.52
CA PRO A 364 13.39 -11.41 11.46
C PRO A 364 14.20 -10.63 12.51
N GLN A 365 15.44 -11.01 12.70
CA GLN A 365 16.36 -10.35 13.67
C GLN A 365 16.72 -8.91 13.29
N LEU A 366 16.55 -8.53 12.02
CA LEU A 366 16.85 -7.19 11.52
C LEU A 366 15.70 -6.18 11.75
N GLU A 367 14.55 -6.67 12.21
CA GLU A 367 13.39 -5.84 12.53
C GLU A 367 13.22 -5.69 14.04
N THR A 368 12.79 -4.52 14.48
CA THR A 368 12.57 -4.17 15.90
C THR A 368 11.11 -3.96 16.24
N ASP A 369 10.20 -4.25 15.30
CA ASP A 369 8.76 -4.14 15.53
C ASP A 369 8.21 -5.29 16.37
N THR A 370 7.05 -5.06 16.99
CA THR A 370 6.40 -6.00 17.92
C THR A 370 6.13 -7.37 17.31
N ASP A 371 5.83 -7.42 16.01
CA ASP A 371 5.49 -8.67 15.32
C ASP A 371 6.72 -9.54 15.07
N SER A 372 7.86 -8.92 14.73
CA SER A 372 9.12 -9.66 14.59
C SER A 372 9.61 -10.20 15.93
N LEU A 373 9.36 -9.46 17.02
CA LEU A 373 9.65 -9.93 18.38
C LEU A 373 8.75 -11.12 18.76
N THR A 374 7.46 -11.08 18.45
CA THR A 374 6.52 -12.17 18.69
C THR A 374 6.90 -13.42 17.89
N ASP A 375 7.29 -13.27 16.63
CA ASP A 375 7.75 -14.40 15.79
C ASP A 375 9.05 -15.03 16.32
N ARG A 376 9.93 -14.21 16.89
CA ARG A 376 11.17 -14.70 17.56
C ARG A 376 10.88 -15.44 18.85
N ILE A 377 9.95 -14.93 19.66
CA ILE A 377 9.51 -15.59 20.90
C ILE A 377 8.93 -16.96 20.55
N ARG A 378 8.05 -17.05 19.57
CA ARG A 378 7.44 -18.30 19.15
C ARG A 378 8.46 -19.32 18.62
N VAL A 379 9.43 -18.90 17.81
CA VAL A 379 10.53 -19.79 17.36
C VAL A 379 11.34 -20.32 18.54
N LEU A 380 11.49 -19.54 19.60
CA LEU A 380 12.15 -19.98 20.83
C LEU A 380 11.28 -20.97 21.62
N GLU A 381 9.97 -20.71 21.70
CA GLU A 381 8.98 -21.60 22.33
C GLU A 381 8.91 -22.94 21.59
N GLU A 382 8.81 -22.95 20.25
CA GLU A 382 8.84 -24.17 19.44
C GLU A 382 10.13 -25.00 19.65
N LYS A 383 11.28 -24.34 19.74
CA LYS A 383 12.55 -25.02 20.03
C LYS A 383 12.59 -25.57 21.46
N PHE A 384 11.95 -24.89 22.40
CA PHE A 384 11.86 -25.32 23.79
C PHE A 384 10.94 -26.56 23.94
N GLU A 385 9.81 -26.55 23.20
CA GLU A 385 8.87 -27.71 23.19
C GLU A 385 9.48 -28.94 22.48
N GLN A 386 10.31 -28.72 21.44
CA GLN A 386 11.03 -29.80 20.74
C GLN A 386 12.21 -30.37 21.55
N GLY A 387 12.45 -29.86 22.75
CA GLY A 387 13.48 -30.41 23.66
C GLY A 387 14.91 -30.17 23.17
N VAL A 388 15.14 -29.25 22.27
CA VAL A 388 16.49 -28.86 21.84
C VAL A 388 17.10 -27.95 22.90
N PHE A 389 17.51 -28.57 24.01
CA PHE A 389 18.41 -27.91 24.97
C PHE A 389 19.79 -27.82 24.31
N VAL A 390 20.20 -26.64 23.90
CA VAL A 390 21.60 -26.40 23.54
C VAL A 390 22.40 -26.49 24.84
N ASN A 391 23.02 -27.64 25.07
CA ASN A 391 24.00 -27.78 26.12
C ASN A 391 25.15 -26.80 25.85
N PRO A 392 25.53 -25.95 26.81
CA PRO A 392 26.63 -24.99 26.59
C PRO A 392 27.99 -25.64 26.35
N ASP A 393 28.14 -26.94 26.55
CA ASP A 393 29.42 -27.64 26.52
C ASP A 393 29.76 -28.36 25.20
N SER A 394 28.94 -28.28 24.13
CA SER A 394 29.22 -28.95 22.84
C SER A 394 29.49 -28.02 21.66
N ALA A 395 29.95 -26.81 21.90
CA ALA A 395 30.37 -25.88 20.84
C ALA A 395 31.91 -25.78 20.78
N ALA A 396 32.57 -26.92 20.57
CA ALA A 396 33.98 -26.94 20.12
C ALA A 396 34.04 -27.86 18.91
N GLU A 397 34.10 -27.25 17.73
CA GLU A 397 34.64 -27.68 16.43
C GLU A 397 33.70 -27.34 15.27
N GLY A 398 34.05 -26.30 14.50
CA GLY A 398 33.43 -25.95 13.22
C GLY A 398 33.40 -24.47 12.89
N ASP A 399 34.56 -23.91 12.77
CA ASP A 399 35.06 -22.89 11.81
C ASP A 399 34.10 -21.80 11.26
N MET A 400 34.66 -20.56 11.39
CA MET A 400 34.41 -19.32 10.63
C MET A 400 33.40 -18.27 11.17
N GLY A 401 33.97 -17.34 11.94
CA GLY A 401 33.77 -15.92 11.63
C GLY A 401 32.53 -15.21 12.19
N GLN A 402 32.30 -15.31 13.50
CA GLN A 402 31.62 -14.22 14.23
C GLN A 402 32.44 -13.87 15.47
N GLU A 403 33.00 -12.68 15.50
CA GLU A 403 33.58 -12.11 16.70
C GLU A 403 32.49 -11.95 17.77
N GLU A 404 32.32 -12.97 18.59
CA GLU A 404 31.64 -12.83 19.87
C GLU A 404 32.46 -11.85 20.73
N ALA A 405 31.83 -10.73 21.03
CA ALA A 405 32.42 -9.78 22.00
C ALA A 405 32.56 -10.49 23.34
N VAL A 406 33.79 -10.91 23.64
CA VAL A 406 34.18 -11.45 24.97
C VAL A 406 33.83 -10.39 26.00
N ARG A 407 32.83 -10.61 26.81
CA ARG A 407 32.48 -9.76 27.96
C ARG A 407 33.47 -10.02 29.05
N ALA A 408 33.94 -8.95 29.71
CA ALA A 408 34.79 -9.08 30.87
C ALA A 408 34.10 -9.94 31.94
N PRO A 409 34.82 -10.90 32.59
CA PRO A 409 34.24 -11.70 33.65
C PRO A 409 33.80 -10.80 34.82
N LEU A 410 32.63 -11.07 35.37
CA LEU A 410 32.17 -10.36 36.58
C LEU A 410 33.14 -10.59 37.73
N PRO A 411 33.50 -9.55 38.50
CA PRO A 411 34.33 -9.71 39.70
C PRO A 411 33.62 -10.66 40.68
N LYS A 412 34.40 -11.54 41.33
CA LYS A 412 33.89 -12.57 42.25
C LYS A 412 33.16 -12.03 43.47
N ALA A 413 33.37 -10.79 43.85
CA ALA A 413 32.62 -10.07 44.88
C ALA A 413 32.60 -8.57 44.52
N LEU A 414 31.41 -7.97 44.40
CA LEU A 414 31.24 -6.53 44.26
C LEU A 414 31.11 -5.92 45.67
N PRO A 415 31.80 -4.80 45.95
CA PRO A 415 31.60 -4.06 47.19
C PRO A 415 30.12 -3.70 47.40
N GLU A 416 29.65 -3.88 48.61
CA GLU A 416 28.23 -3.75 48.93
C GLU A 416 27.70 -2.32 48.70
N ASP A 417 28.58 -1.33 48.93
CA ASP A 417 28.26 0.08 48.68
C ASP A 417 28.09 0.39 47.18
N ILE A 418 28.83 -0.25 46.27
CA ILE A 418 28.65 -0.11 44.83
C ILE A 418 27.34 -0.76 44.38
N LYS A 419 27.00 -1.94 44.91
CA LYS A 419 25.70 -2.58 44.62
C LYS A 419 24.55 -1.68 45.01
N ARG A 420 24.59 -1.08 46.20
CA ARG A 420 23.56 -0.16 46.68
C ARG A 420 23.49 1.12 45.84
N ALA A 421 24.62 1.69 45.41
CA ALA A 421 24.64 2.87 44.55
C ALA A 421 24.05 2.58 43.17
N VAL A 422 24.36 1.44 42.55
CA VAL A 422 23.80 1.01 41.28
C VAL A 422 22.29 0.77 41.39
N ALA A 423 21.83 0.11 42.45
CA ALA A 423 20.39 -0.14 42.67
C ALA A 423 19.59 1.16 42.86
N ARG A 424 20.19 2.22 43.43
CA ARG A 424 19.58 3.52 43.66
C ARG A 424 20.02 4.61 42.67
N TRP A 425 20.63 4.22 41.55
CA TRP A 425 21.19 5.16 40.58
C TRP A 425 20.18 6.17 40.04
N SER A 426 18.90 5.75 39.85
CA SER A 426 17.84 6.64 39.45
C SER A 426 17.53 7.75 40.46
N GLN A 427 17.70 7.48 41.77
CA GLN A 427 17.54 8.47 42.83
C GLN A 427 18.75 9.41 42.88
N ILE A 428 19.96 8.88 42.74
CA ILE A 428 21.20 9.67 42.68
C ILE A 428 21.15 10.63 41.50
N THR A 429 20.77 10.17 40.30
CA THR A 429 20.66 11.04 39.12
C THR A 429 19.58 12.11 39.27
N ALA A 430 18.53 11.87 40.04
CA ALA A 430 17.50 12.87 40.31
C ALA A 430 17.98 14.03 41.20
N GLY A 431 19.03 13.81 41.98
CA GLY A 431 19.65 14.85 42.85
C GLY A 431 20.64 15.78 42.13
N VAL A 432 20.96 15.53 40.86
CA VAL A 432 21.90 16.34 40.07
C VAL A 432 21.13 17.32 39.19
N SER A 433 21.64 18.55 39.04
CA SER A 433 21.02 19.59 38.20
C SER A 433 21.05 19.27 36.70
N ASN A 434 20.10 19.83 35.92
CA ASN A 434 20.18 19.77 34.46
C ASN A 434 21.27 20.72 33.93
N PRO A 435 22.09 20.31 32.92
CA PRO A 435 21.99 19.14 32.05
C PRO A 435 22.63 17.85 32.55
N GLY A 436 23.38 17.87 33.70
CA GLY A 436 24.07 16.71 34.26
C GLY A 436 23.19 15.50 34.48
N GLN A 437 21.97 15.68 34.98
CA GLN A 437 20.98 14.63 35.16
C GLN A 437 20.68 13.87 33.84
N SER A 438 20.47 14.60 32.75
CA SER A 438 20.14 14.00 31.43
C SER A 438 21.34 13.21 30.87
N MET A 439 22.56 13.63 31.15
CA MET A 439 23.78 12.97 30.72
C MET A 439 24.01 11.70 31.52
N LEU A 440 23.87 11.75 32.85
CA LEU A 440 24.05 10.59 33.74
C LEU A 440 23.07 9.45 33.48
N ARG A 441 21.87 9.74 33.02
CA ARG A 441 20.88 8.71 32.62
C ARG A 441 21.33 7.90 31.40
N LYS A 442 22.23 8.43 30.57
CA LYS A 442 22.75 7.77 29.36
C LYS A 442 24.08 7.08 29.60
N CYS A 443 24.71 7.29 30.75
CA CYS A 443 25.98 6.70 31.09
C CYS A 443 25.85 5.22 31.46
N LYS A 444 26.94 4.48 31.32
CA LYS A 444 27.05 3.09 31.76
C LYS A 444 27.84 3.05 33.07
N LEU A 445 27.43 2.15 33.97
CA LEU A 445 28.07 1.96 35.26
C LEU A 445 28.92 0.71 35.23
N SER A 446 30.12 0.81 35.76
CA SER A 446 31.06 -0.30 35.93
C SER A 446 31.86 -0.16 37.23
N VAL A 447 32.77 -1.09 37.46
CA VAL A 447 33.69 -1.09 38.60
C VAL A 447 35.12 -1.20 38.10
N SER A 448 36.05 -0.43 38.75
CA SER A 448 37.47 -0.52 38.48
C SER A 448 38.09 -1.71 39.24
N GLU A 449 39.32 -2.05 38.87
CA GLU A 449 40.15 -3.05 39.60
C GLU A 449 40.39 -2.67 41.06
N ASP A 450 40.31 -1.37 41.37
CA ASP A 450 40.48 -0.80 42.72
C ASP A 450 39.15 -0.61 43.47
N ASP A 451 38.10 -1.31 43.09
CA ASP A 451 36.79 -1.26 43.73
C ASP A 451 36.14 0.15 43.74
N ARG A 452 36.36 0.97 42.69
CA ARG A 452 35.71 2.28 42.53
C ARG A 452 34.60 2.23 41.49
N LEU A 453 33.57 3.04 41.70
CA LEU A 453 32.48 3.16 40.71
C LEU A 453 32.99 3.91 39.49
N ILE A 454 32.80 3.33 38.29
CA ILE A 454 33.11 3.95 37.01
C ILE A 454 31.82 4.41 36.35
N ILE A 455 31.79 5.69 35.96
CA ILE A 455 30.75 6.28 35.13
C ILE A 455 31.31 6.42 33.71
N ALA A 456 30.90 5.51 32.81
CA ALA A 456 31.39 5.49 31.44
C ALA A 456 30.54 6.37 30.53
N VAL A 457 31.18 7.25 29.80
CA VAL A 457 30.61 8.24 28.89
C VAL A 457 31.09 7.97 27.48
N MET A 458 30.15 7.96 26.51
CA MET A 458 30.46 7.65 25.09
C MET A 458 30.58 8.90 24.21
N ASP A 459 30.37 10.09 24.77
CA ASP A 459 30.43 11.38 24.08
C ASP A 459 31.50 12.28 24.71
N PRO A 460 32.44 12.83 23.92
CA PRO A 460 33.51 13.66 24.44
C PRO A 460 33.02 14.93 25.17
N MET A 461 31.96 15.58 24.67
CA MET A 461 31.40 16.79 25.29
C MET A 461 30.79 16.49 26.66
N ASN A 462 30.10 15.35 26.77
CA ASN A 462 29.51 14.91 28.04
C ASN A 462 30.60 14.50 29.05
N TYR A 463 31.71 13.93 28.58
CA TYR A 463 32.85 13.57 29.42
C TYR A 463 33.49 14.80 30.08
N ASP A 464 33.81 15.83 29.28
CA ASP A 464 34.43 17.06 29.80
C ASP A 464 33.50 17.78 30.80
N TYR A 465 32.21 17.78 30.53
CA TYR A 465 31.19 18.37 31.40
C TYR A 465 31.09 17.62 32.75
N LEU A 466 30.94 16.29 32.71
CA LEU A 466 30.77 15.48 33.93
C LEU A 466 32.05 15.39 34.77
N LYS A 467 33.22 15.61 34.17
CA LYS A 467 34.53 15.64 34.86
C LYS A 467 34.83 17.00 35.50
N SER A 468 34.09 18.06 35.19
CA SER A 468 34.29 19.37 35.78
C SER A 468 34.08 19.33 37.30
N ASP A 469 34.89 20.08 38.06
CA ASP A 469 34.89 20.08 39.53
C ASP A 469 33.50 20.41 40.10
N ALA A 470 32.75 21.30 39.46
CA ALA A 470 31.40 21.70 39.89
C ALA A 470 30.43 20.54 39.81
N VAL A 471 30.35 19.84 38.66
CA VAL A 471 29.41 18.75 38.43
C VAL A 471 29.84 17.48 39.17
N SER A 472 31.14 17.22 39.25
CA SER A 472 31.68 16.13 40.05
C SER A 472 31.35 16.30 41.54
N GLY A 473 31.34 17.56 42.05
CA GLY A 473 30.87 17.91 43.38
C GLY A 473 29.38 17.61 43.59
N GLU A 474 28.51 18.04 42.66
CA GLU A 474 27.08 17.75 42.71
C GLU A 474 26.79 16.23 42.71
N ILE A 475 27.54 15.44 41.92
CA ILE A 475 27.38 13.99 41.87
C ILE A 475 27.79 13.37 43.24
N LYS A 476 28.89 13.84 43.85
CA LYS A 476 29.30 13.37 45.19
C LYS A 476 28.26 13.68 46.25
N GLU A 477 27.73 14.90 46.27
CA GLU A 477 26.66 15.30 47.19
C GLU A 477 25.38 14.48 46.97
N ALA A 478 25.01 14.21 45.72
CA ALA A 478 23.86 13.38 45.41
C ALA A 478 24.03 11.92 45.85
N ILE A 479 25.25 11.36 45.71
CA ILE A 479 25.60 10.03 46.21
C ILE A 479 25.50 10.01 47.74
N GLU A 480 26.10 10.99 48.40
CA GLU A 480 26.10 11.10 49.86
C GLU A 480 24.67 11.25 50.42
N SER A 481 23.85 12.06 49.79
CA SER A 481 22.45 12.26 50.17
C SER A 481 21.60 10.97 50.11
N VAL A 482 21.86 10.11 49.10
CA VAL A 482 21.09 8.87 48.88
C VAL A 482 21.66 7.69 49.64
N MET A 483 22.99 7.64 49.80
CA MET A 483 23.70 6.50 50.38
C MET A 483 24.03 6.70 51.86
N GLY A 484 24.04 7.96 52.35
CA GLY A 484 24.45 8.32 53.70
C GLY A 484 25.97 8.23 53.93
N LYS A 485 26.77 8.04 52.87
CA LYS A 485 28.24 7.91 52.88
C LYS A 485 28.80 8.57 51.63
N THR A 486 29.99 9.15 51.76
CA THR A 486 30.81 9.60 50.63
C THR A 486 31.37 8.40 49.89
N MET A 487 31.29 8.40 48.56
CA MET A 487 31.86 7.35 47.70
C MET A 487 32.65 8.01 46.55
N ASP A 488 33.86 7.52 46.34
CA ASP A 488 34.69 7.96 45.22
C ASP A 488 34.24 7.26 43.93
N PHE A 489 34.20 8.03 42.86
CA PHE A 489 33.91 7.53 41.52
C PHE A 489 34.86 8.13 40.50
N ASP A 490 35.01 7.43 39.38
CA ASP A 490 35.81 7.87 38.24
C ASP A 490 34.93 8.02 37.01
N VAL A 491 35.11 9.15 36.28
CA VAL A 491 34.44 9.34 34.97
C VAL A 491 35.41 8.92 33.87
N MET A 492 35.01 7.99 33.03
CA MET A 492 35.84 7.47 31.95
C MET A 492 35.20 7.70 30.59
N PHE A 493 35.99 8.09 29.59
CA PHE A 493 35.59 8.21 28.21
C PHE A 493 35.93 6.93 27.44
N SER A 494 35.03 6.46 26.59
CA SER A 494 35.28 5.36 25.68
C SER A 494 34.59 5.62 24.34
N GLU A 495 35.36 5.64 23.27
CA GLU A 495 34.84 5.82 21.90
C GLU A 495 34.04 4.61 21.40
N ASN A 496 34.34 3.42 21.89
CA ASN A 496 33.75 2.17 21.40
C ASN A 496 33.12 1.37 22.55
N LYS A 497 31.78 1.22 22.46
CA LYS A 497 30.98 0.47 23.43
C LYS A 497 31.44 -0.99 23.58
N SER A 498 31.86 -1.64 22.49
CA SER A 498 32.32 -3.03 22.50
C SER A 498 33.69 -3.18 23.18
N GLU A 499 34.59 -2.21 23.06
CA GLU A 499 35.89 -2.19 23.72
C GLU A 499 35.75 -1.96 25.23
N PHE A 500 34.86 -1.05 25.63
CA PHE A 500 34.53 -0.83 27.03
C PHE A 500 33.95 -2.10 27.69
N MET A 501 33.00 -2.77 27.05
CA MET A 501 32.38 -4.00 27.57
C MET A 501 33.35 -5.19 27.65
N ARG A 502 34.42 -5.21 26.84
CA ARG A 502 35.50 -6.20 26.94
C ARG A 502 36.36 -6.01 28.17
N LYS A 503 36.55 -4.77 28.60
CA LYS A 503 37.48 -4.40 29.69
C LYS A 503 36.77 -4.25 31.03
N TYR A 504 35.53 -3.77 31.04
CA TYR A 504 34.75 -3.46 32.23
C TYR A 504 33.34 -4.07 32.19
N PRO A 505 32.87 -4.73 33.26
CA PRO A 505 31.51 -5.31 33.32
C PRO A 505 30.46 -4.20 33.42
N ASP A 506 29.36 -4.33 32.65
CA ASP A 506 28.20 -3.39 32.71
C ASP A 506 27.29 -3.75 33.90
N LEU A 507 27.40 -3.00 34.99
CA LEU A 507 26.61 -3.20 36.20
C LEU A 507 25.14 -2.76 36.04
N SER A 508 24.82 -1.87 35.10
CA SER A 508 23.46 -1.38 34.87
C SER A 508 22.53 -2.42 34.24
N ALA A 509 23.07 -3.49 33.69
CA ALA A 509 22.33 -4.59 33.05
C ALA A 509 22.04 -5.77 33.99
N ILE A 510 22.57 -5.75 35.23
CA ILE A 510 22.44 -6.86 36.20
C ILE A 510 21.22 -6.59 37.09
N LYS A 511 20.21 -7.49 37.07
CA LYS A 511 19.15 -7.52 38.10
C LYS A 511 19.79 -7.97 39.42
N MET A 512 19.90 -7.05 40.38
CA MET A 512 20.35 -7.38 41.73
C MET A 512 19.15 -7.61 42.62
N ASP A 513 18.92 -8.84 43.05
CA ASP A 513 17.97 -9.16 44.10
C ASP A 513 18.56 -8.71 45.44
N ILE A 514 17.96 -7.72 46.06
CA ILE A 514 18.32 -7.26 47.41
C ILE A 514 17.56 -8.18 48.37
N VAL A 515 18.27 -9.13 48.97
CA VAL A 515 17.78 -9.86 50.15
C VAL A 515 17.90 -8.90 51.34
N THR A 516 16.81 -8.33 51.79
CA THR A 516 16.73 -7.64 53.07
C THR A 516 16.72 -8.70 54.17
N GLU A 517 17.80 -8.89 54.86
CA GLU A 517 17.79 -9.52 56.19
C GLU A 517 17.20 -8.50 57.16
N ASP A 518 15.98 -8.76 57.60
CA ASP A 518 15.35 -8.06 58.72
C ASP A 518 16.12 -8.45 60.01
N GLN A 519 16.69 -7.44 60.68
CA GLN A 519 16.96 -7.42 62.12
C GLN A 519 16.10 -6.37 62.78
#